data_d41b1c03dd296eb687f7258c7b85e679
#
_entry.id   d41b1c03dd296eb687f7258c7b85e679
#
_cell.length_a   1.000
_cell.length_b   1.000
_cell.length_c   1.000
_cell.angle_alpha   90.00
_cell.angle_beta   90.00
_cell.angle_gamma   90.00
#
_symmetry.space_group_name_H-M   'P 1'
#
loop_
_entity.id
_entity.type
_entity.pdbx_description
1 polymer ?
#
loop_
_entity_poly.entity_id
_entity_poly.type
_entity_poly.pdbx_seq_one_letter_code
_entity_poly.pdbx_strand_id
1 'polypeptide(L)'
;MSRISFALASTAALALAGCSAAFQQPVANVSRPVAEDVAQTPASLDAFFTAYDLARLEISPESKAYRGIRDEDYGKWDDASDEAAKAEYNLVQESVATMRADFDLAELNEEDALSYRLFEMMAARSKMLWPYREYGFLFDHRRGAHTSIPAFLINIHRVDTADDLGAYISRIAGIGPKLDTLIAESRERANAGIMPPDWVYPYVIADLEALIAAGDDNAVLQDFNEKLAPFIPDLPEGTQAEASMAIAMMEMAQEAWNTSALPAYKRLLAEMKRQQAIAPTDDGVWRLPDGDKYYAARLKSYTTTDLTAEEIHDIGLREVERIHGEMRKIMKDVGFEGSLQDFFEFTRTDDRFFYTTREAYLADAQAKLDAMEAKLPEYFGTLPEAPVMIKPVEAFREKSAGKAFYQSPAPDGSRPGTYYVNLYNLRDMSKNELEALAYHEGFPGHHLQRALQTELGDLPPFRRFGGFTAYTEGWGLYSEELGKDMGFYTDPYSDFGRLGMELWRACRLVVDTGIHSKRWSRERAIRYLKDNTPNPEGDIVKAIERYITTPGQATAYMIGKLKIMELRAMAKKELGDDFDYRGFHDAVLLSGPVPLDVLEENVAKWVESEKGG
;
A
#
# COMPACT_ATOMS: atom_id res chain seq x y z
N MET A 1 45.76 -27.05 25.44
CA MET A 1 46.91 -26.55 26.24
C MET A 1 47.61 -25.49 25.42
N SER A 2 47.44 -24.28 25.70
CA SER A 2 48.41 -23.21 26.00
C SER A 2 47.67 -21.89 26.04
N ARG A 3 47.72 -21.27 27.19
CA ARG A 3 47.21 -19.92 27.46
C ARG A 3 48.13 -18.91 26.79
N ILE A 4 47.54 -17.95 26.04
CA ILE A 4 48.16 -16.64 25.86
C ILE A 4 47.15 -15.63 26.38
N SER A 5 47.45 -15.04 27.52
CA SER A 5 46.71 -13.94 28.15
C SER A 5 47.26 -12.61 27.69
N PHE A 6 46.35 -11.77 27.25
CA PHE A 6 46.19 -10.33 27.45
C PHE A 6 47.37 -9.44 27.85
N ALA A 7 47.70 -8.53 26.98
CA ALA A 7 48.12 -7.17 27.31
C ALA A 7 47.90 -6.26 26.09
N LEU A 8 46.68 -5.73 25.89
CA LEU A 8 46.40 -4.58 24.99
C LEU A 8 45.04 -3.98 25.39
N ALA A 9 45.01 -3.38 26.54
CA ALA A 9 43.89 -2.56 27.00
C ALA A 9 44.46 -1.30 27.67
N SER A 10 44.82 -0.27 26.88
CA SER A 10 45.12 1.06 27.47
C SER A 10 45.24 2.21 26.46
N THR A 11 44.94 2.06 25.18
CA THR A 11 45.07 3.18 24.23
C THR A 11 43.80 3.50 23.39
N ALA A 12 42.74 2.72 23.52
CA ALA A 12 41.46 3.00 22.85
C ALA A 12 40.52 3.93 23.64
N ALA A 13 40.80 4.23 24.88
CA ALA A 13 39.91 5.00 25.76
C ALA A 13 39.96 6.54 25.56
N LEU A 14 40.89 7.06 24.76
CA LEU A 14 41.01 8.52 24.54
C LEU A 14 40.38 9.05 23.23
N ALA A 15 40.03 8.18 22.29
CA ALA A 15 39.36 8.61 21.07
C ALA A 15 37.80 8.58 21.18
N LEU A 16 37.29 7.83 22.16
CA LEU A 16 35.84 7.73 22.42
C LEU A 16 35.25 8.89 23.24
N ALA A 17 36.11 9.68 23.91
CA ALA A 17 35.65 10.84 24.69
C ALA A 17 35.25 12.05 23.85
N GLY A 18 35.59 12.08 22.55
CA GLY A 18 35.24 13.16 21.61
C GLY A 18 33.84 13.02 20.97
N CYS A 19 33.37 11.80 20.75
CA CYS A 19 32.06 11.57 20.15
C CYS A 19 30.89 11.53 21.15
N SER A 20 31.17 11.17 22.43
CA SER A 20 30.11 11.15 23.46
C SER A 20 29.67 12.55 23.93
N ALA A 21 30.42 13.61 23.61
CA ALA A 21 30.05 14.98 23.98
C ALA A 21 29.10 15.66 22.99
N ALA A 22 28.88 15.07 21.80
CA ALA A 22 27.96 15.60 20.81
C ALA A 22 26.50 15.14 21.02
N PHE A 23 26.29 14.11 21.86
CA PHE A 23 24.94 13.52 22.09
C PHE A 23 24.27 13.93 23.42
N GLN A 24 24.92 14.81 24.24
CA GLN A 24 24.33 15.35 25.47
C GLN A 24 24.30 16.87 25.44
N GLN A 25 23.65 17.44 24.43
CA GLN A 25 23.09 18.79 24.60
C GLN A 25 21.63 18.64 25.05
N PRO A 26 21.22 19.33 26.14
CA PRO A 26 19.81 19.39 26.49
C PRO A 26 19.09 20.01 25.31
N VAL A 27 17.97 19.41 24.92
CA VAL A 27 17.02 19.98 23.97
C VAL A 27 16.67 21.36 24.52
N ALA A 28 17.37 22.39 24.05
CA ALA A 28 16.91 23.74 24.20
C ALA A 28 15.53 23.77 23.57
N ASN A 29 14.54 24.25 24.32
CA ASN A 29 13.27 24.67 23.79
C ASN A 29 13.55 25.68 22.68
N VAL A 30 13.76 25.16 21.46
CA VAL A 30 13.66 25.94 20.24
C VAL A 30 12.16 26.14 20.08
N SER A 31 11.67 27.25 20.64
CA SER A 31 10.42 27.82 20.20
C SER A 31 10.48 27.88 18.67
N ARG A 32 9.75 26.97 18.03
CA ARG A 32 9.54 26.93 16.58
C ARG A 32 9.19 28.35 16.13
N PRO A 33 9.79 28.87 15.07
CA PRO A 33 9.14 29.88 14.28
C PRO A 33 8.03 29.18 13.49
N VAL A 34 6.89 28.99 14.15
CA VAL A 34 5.64 28.67 13.46
C VAL A 34 5.08 30.02 13.01
N ALA A 35 4.91 30.18 11.71
CA ALA A 35 4.04 31.15 11.08
C ALA A 35 4.50 32.65 11.07
N GLU A 36 5.75 32.93 10.70
CA GLU A 36 6.08 34.31 10.26
C GLU A 36 6.43 34.43 8.76
N ASP A 37 6.61 33.34 8.02
CA ASP A 37 6.93 33.40 6.57
C ASP A 37 5.75 33.05 5.63
N VAL A 38 4.54 32.85 6.13
CA VAL A 38 3.31 32.69 5.32
C VAL A 38 2.60 34.01 5.05
N ALA A 39 3.28 35.12 5.19
CA ALA A 39 2.68 36.46 5.05
C ALA A 39 2.75 37.07 3.63
N GLN A 40 3.08 36.26 2.62
CA GLN A 40 2.87 36.65 1.21
C GLN A 40 1.93 35.64 0.57
N THR A 41 0.77 36.11 0.10
CA THR A 41 -0.12 35.31 -0.77
C THR A 41 0.70 34.66 -1.87
N PRO A 42 0.67 33.32 -2.05
CA PRO A 42 1.40 32.66 -3.12
C PRO A 42 1.05 33.31 -4.47
N ALA A 43 2.05 33.54 -5.31
CA ALA A 43 1.86 34.23 -6.59
C ALA A 43 1.00 33.43 -7.59
N SER A 44 0.82 32.11 -7.35
CA SER A 44 -0.02 31.21 -8.17
C SER A 44 -0.54 30.07 -7.31
N LEU A 45 -1.56 29.37 -7.81
CA LEU A 45 -2.10 28.17 -7.17
C LEU A 45 -1.07 27.04 -7.10
N ASP A 46 -0.20 26.90 -8.11
CA ASP A 46 0.90 25.92 -8.09
C ASP A 46 1.91 26.22 -6.98
N ALA A 47 2.25 27.50 -6.77
CA ALA A 47 3.12 27.89 -5.67
C ALA A 47 2.47 27.57 -4.31
N PHE A 48 1.15 27.75 -4.19
CA PHE A 48 0.39 27.37 -2.99
C PHE A 48 0.48 25.85 -2.73
N PHE A 49 0.22 25.01 -3.74
CA PHE A 49 0.29 23.55 -3.58
C PHE A 49 1.71 23.06 -3.30
N THR A 50 2.71 23.71 -3.90
CA THR A 50 4.12 23.42 -3.61
C THR A 50 4.46 23.74 -2.15
N ALA A 51 4.04 24.90 -1.64
CA ALA A 51 4.26 25.29 -0.24
C ALA A 51 3.54 24.33 0.73
N TYR A 52 2.31 23.94 0.43
CA TYR A 52 1.57 22.94 1.20
C TYR A 52 2.32 21.58 1.24
N ASP A 53 2.82 21.13 0.11
CA ASP A 53 3.56 19.86 0.03
C ASP A 53 4.87 19.90 0.83
N LEU A 54 5.62 20.99 0.73
CA LEU A 54 6.81 21.20 1.56
C LEU A 54 6.46 21.18 3.05
N ALA A 55 5.41 21.86 3.47
CA ALA A 55 4.97 21.85 4.87
C ALA A 55 4.58 20.44 5.35
N ARG A 56 3.96 19.62 4.47
CA ARG A 56 3.69 18.22 4.78
C ARG A 56 4.97 17.39 4.91
N LEU A 57 5.93 17.59 4.03
CA LEU A 57 7.20 16.85 4.05
C LEU A 57 8.00 17.18 5.32
N GLU A 58 7.95 18.43 5.81
CA GLU A 58 8.64 18.82 7.05
C GLU A 58 8.15 18.05 8.28
N ILE A 59 6.91 17.57 8.30
CA ILE A 59 6.35 16.78 9.41
C ILE A 59 6.41 15.27 9.16
N SER A 60 6.90 14.81 8.00
CA SER A 60 6.94 13.40 7.63
C SER A 60 8.27 12.97 7.01
N PRO A 61 9.30 12.71 7.83
CA PRO A 61 10.56 12.10 7.39
C PRO A 61 10.41 10.79 6.61
N GLU A 62 9.37 10.00 6.92
CA GLU A 62 9.07 8.77 6.18
C GLU A 62 8.59 9.09 4.76
N SER A 63 7.75 10.10 4.57
CA SER A 63 7.32 10.55 3.24
C SER A 63 8.48 11.11 2.40
N LYS A 64 9.41 11.85 3.02
CA LYS A 64 10.66 12.27 2.36
C LYS A 64 11.44 11.05 1.84
N ALA A 65 11.64 10.03 2.66
CA ALA A 65 12.36 8.80 2.27
C ALA A 65 11.64 8.03 1.14
N TYR A 66 10.30 7.95 1.14
CA TYR A 66 9.53 7.35 0.05
C TYR A 66 9.75 8.07 -1.29
N ARG A 67 9.98 9.38 -1.26
CA ARG A 67 10.27 10.21 -2.44
C ARG A 67 11.74 10.26 -2.83
N GLY A 68 12.64 9.59 -2.08
CA GLY A 68 14.08 9.59 -2.32
C GLY A 68 14.80 10.81 -1.75
N ILE A 69 14.11 11.68 -0.98
CA ILE A 69 14.70 12.87 -0.33
C ILE A 69 15.52 12.42 0.87
N ARG A 70 16.79 12.82 0.91
CA ARG A 70 17.76 12.47 1.96
C ARG A 70 18.42 13.74 2.48
N ASP A 71 17.77 14.34 3.44
CA ASP A 71 18.22 15.53 4.18
C ASP A 71 18.57 15.19 5.64
N GLU A 72 18.68 16.18 6.51
CA GLU A 72 18.99 16.01 7.92
C GLU A 72 17.93 15.21 8.70
N ASP A 73 16.76 15.00 8.13
CA ASP A 73 15.69 14.20 8.73
C ASP A 73 15.72 12.72 8.28
N TYR A 74 16.65 12.34 7.38
CA TYR A 74 16.67 11.01 6.79
C TYR A 74 16.80 9.87 7.82
N GLY A 75 17.39 10.13 8.98
CA GLY A 75 17.51 9.20 10.10
C GLY A 75 16.34 9.20 11.08
N LYS A 76 15.28 10.00 10.85
CA LYS A 76 14.15 10.16 11.77
C LYS A 76 12.93 9.35 11.31
N TRP A 77 12.02 9.11 12.25
CA TRP A 77 10.69 8.58 12.02
C TRP A 77 9.65 9.69 12.10
N ASP A 78 8.50 9.48 11.48
CA ASP A 78 7.32 10.30 11.73
C ASP A 78 6.91 10.20 13.20
N ASP A 79 6.46 11.31 13.76
CA ASP A 79 5.86 11.35 15.10
C ASP A 79 4.51 10.61 15.07
N ALA A 80 4.37 9.59 15.90
CA ALA A 80 3.19 8.71 15.94
C ALA A 80 2.13 9.15 16.97
N SER A 81 2.27 10.34 17.57
CA SER A 81 1.34 10.87 18.60
C SER A 81 0.02 11.39 18.01
N ASP A 82 -1.04 11.47 18.83
CA ASP A 82 -2.32 12.12 18.46
C ASP A 82 -2.12 13.62 18.22
N GLU A 83 -1.17 14.27 18.90
CA GLU A 83 -0.77 15.64 18.67
C GLU A 83 -0.25 15.86 17.26
N ALA A 84 0.59 14.97 16.76
CA ALA A 84 1.10 15.02 15.39
C ALA A 84 -0.02 14.78 14.36
N ALA A 85 -0.89 13.80 14.59
CA ALA A 85 -2.06 13.58 13.76
C ALA A 85 -2.99 14.81 13.70
N LYS A 86 -3.17 15.51 14.84
CA LYS A 86 -3.94 16.74 14.91
C LYS A 86 -3.25 17.90 14.18
N ALA A 87 -1.92 17.99 14.26
CA ALA A 87 -1.15 18.99 13.54
C ALA A 87 -1.30 18.80 12.01
N GLU A 88 -1.21 17.56 11.51
CA GLU A 88 -1.44 17.24 10.10
C GLU A 88 -2.88 17.60 9.67
N TYR A 89 -3.87 17.21 10.47
CA TYR A 89 -5.27 17.58 10.22
C TYR A 89 -5.46 19.10 10.13
N ASN A 90 -4.92 19.84 11.08
CA ASN A 90 -5.02 21.30 11.10
C ASN A 90 -4.33 21.92 9.87
N LEU A 91 -3.14 21.43 9.49
CA LEU A 91 -2.45 21.88 8.28
C LEU A 91 -3.36 21.77 7.04
N VAL A 92 -4.05 20.64 6.87
CA VAL A 92 -4.98 20.43 5.75
C VAL A 92 -6.15 21.42 5.82
N GLN A 93 -6.78 21.59 7.00
CA GLN A 93 -7.96 22.45 7.13
C GLN A 93 -7.62 23.95 7.01
N GLU A 94 -6.49 24.38 7.55
CA GLU A 94 -5.99 25.75 7.44
C GLU A 94 -5.58 26.06 6.00
N SER A 95 -4.90 25.13 5.32
CA SER A 95 -4.52 25.30 3.93
C SER A 95 -5.72 25.46 3.00
N VAL A 96 -6.78 24.65 3.16
CA VAL A 96 -7.99 24.82 2.33
C VAL A 96 -8.70 26.15 2.62
N ALA A 97 -8.67 26.64 3.87
CA ALA A 97 -9.22 27.95 4.21
C ALA A 97 -8.43 29.08 3.56
N THR A 98 -7.10 29.00 3.57
CA THR A 98 -6.19 29.96 2.90
C THR A 98 -6.42 29.94 1.39
N MET A 99 -6.46 28.76 0.76
CA MET A 99 -6.73 28.61 -0.67
C MET A 99 -8.03 29.33 -1.09
N ARG A 100 -9.09 29.14 -0.30
CA ARG A 100 -10.40 29.80 -0.55
C ARG A 100 -10.38 31.30 -0.38
N ALA A 101 -9.53 31.82 0.49
CA ALA A 101 -9.40 33.26 0.72
C ALA A 101 -8.59 33.94 -0.37
N ASP A 102 -7.59 33.24 -0.92
CA ASP A 102 -6.60 33.85 -1.81
C ASP A 102 -6.91 33.64 -3.30
N PHE A 103 -7.72 32.64 -3.67
CA PHE A 103 -8.02 32.30 -5.05
C PHE A 103 -9.52 32.20 -5.32
N ASP A 104 -10.01 32.89 -6.36
CA ASP A 104 -11.40 32.78 -6.83
C ASP A 104 -11.47 31.65 -7.89
N LEU A 105 -12.21 30.59 -7.58
CA LEU A 105 -12.42 29.44 -8.48
C LEU A 105 -12.91 29.87 -9.88
N ALA A 106 -13.70 30.94 -9.98
CA ALA A 106 -14.25 31.42 -11.24
C ALA A 106 -13.21 32.09 -12.16
N GLU A 107 -12.06 32.49 -11.60
CA GLU A 107 -10.97 33.13 -12.35
C GLU A 107 -9.86 32.13 -12.77
N LEU A 108 -9.93 30.87 -12.29
CA LEU A 108 -8.94 29.84 -12.60
C LEU A 108 -9.17 29.23 -13.99
N ASN A 109 -8.08 28.83 -14.62
CA ASN A 109 -8.17 27.98 -15.81
C ASN A 109 -8.70 26.58 -15.44
N GLU A 110 -9.01 25.76 -16.41
CA GLU A 110 -9.68 24.47 -16.19
C GLU A 110 -8.85 23.50 -15.33
N GLU A 111 -7.54 23.41 -15.53
CA GLU A 111 -6.67 22.52 -14.79
C GLU A 111 -6.46 22.97 -13.35
N ASP A 112 -6.28 24.27 -13.13
CA ASP A 112 -6.20 24.88 -11.80
C ASP A 112 -7.53 24.73 -11.05
N ALA A 113 -8.66 24.95 -11.72
CA ALA A 113 -9.98 24.75 -11.14
C ALA A 113 -10.22 23.29 -10.72
N LEU A 114 -9.73 22.32 -11.49
CA LEU A 114 -9.75 20.90 -11.12
C LEU A 114 -8.90 20.66 -9.88
N SER A 115 -7.67 21.17 -9.84
CA SER A 115 -6.76 21.03 -8.69
C SER A 115 -7.35 21.66 -7.43
N TYR A 116 -7.96 22.84 -7.54
CA TYR A 116 -8.66 23.51 -6.45
C TYR A 116 -9.79 22.65 -5.87
N ARG A 117 -10.67 22.12 -6.73
CA ARG A 117 -11.78 21.24 -6.33
C ARG A 117 -11.28 19.96 -5.67
N LEU A 118 -10.24 19.32 -6.21
CA LEU A 118 -9.65 18.10 -5.65
C LEU A 118 -9.03 18.34 -4.27
N PHE A 119 -8.42 19.51 -4.05
CA PHE A 119 -7.89 19.89 -2.76
C PHE A 119 -9.00 20.09 -1.72
N GLU A 120 -10.11 20.74 -2.10
CA GLU A 120 -11.31 20.84 -1.28
C GLU A 120 -11.88 19.47 -0.90
N MET A 121 -11.97 18.55 -1.87
CA MET A 121 -12.45 17.18 -1.64
C MET A 121 -11.53 16.40 -0.70
N MET A 122 -10.21 16.57 -0.82
CA MET A 122 -9.23 16.00 0.10
C MET A 122 -9.45 16.51 1.53
N ALA A 123 -9.62 17.81 1.72
CA ALA A 123 -9.87 18.41 3.02
C ALA A 123 -11.22 17.99 3.61
N ALA A 124 -12.26 17.91 2.79
CA ALA A 124 -13.58 17.41 3.20
C ALA A 124 -13.53 15.94 3.63
N ARG A 125 -12.79 15.09 2.91
CA ARG A 125 -12.56 13.69 3.27
C ARG A 125 -11.81 13.57 4.59
N SER A 126 -10.75 14.36 4.79
CA SER A 126 -10.01 14.42 6.06
C SER A 126 -10.95 14.81 7.22
N LYS A 127 -11.76 15.84 7.03
CA LYS A 127 -12.76 16.29 8.03
C LYS A 127 -13.81 15.23 8.34
N MET A 128 -14.31 14.51 7.32
CA MET A 128 -15.31 13.45 7.48
C MET A 128 -14.76 12.28 8.32
N LEU A 129 -13.49 11.92 8.13
CA LEU A 129 -12.86 10.79 8.82
C LEU A 129 -12.26 11.17 10.18
N TRP A 130 -12.05 12.45 10.46
CA TRP A 130 -11.41 12.92 11.69
C TRP A 130 -12.03 12.41 13.00
N PRO A 131 -13.37 12.34 13.15
CA PRO A 131 -14.00 11.78 14.36
C PRO A 131 -13.65 10.31 14.62
N TYR A 132 -13.19 9.59 13.58
CA TYR A 132 -12.91 8.16 13.60
C TYR A 132 -11.41 7.85 13.47
N ARG A 133 -10.50 8.83 13.65
CA ARG A 133 -9.06 8.67 13.46
C ARG A 133 -8.44 7.56 14.31
N GLU A 134 -9.04 7.28 15.47
CA GLU A 134 -8.58 6.25 16.40
C GLU A 134 -9.12 4.84 16.08
N TYR A 135 -10.04 4.69 15.12
CA TYR A 135 -10.72 3.41 14.82
C TYR A 135 -9.85 2.44 14.00
N GLY A 136 -8.71 2.89 13.48
CA GLY A 136 -7.72 2.04 12.85
C GLY A 136 -6.90 1.27 13.89
N PHE A 137 -6.59 0.00 13.59
CA PHE A 137 -5.76 -0.83 14.47
C PHE A 137 -4.26 -0.55 14.22
N LEU A 138 -3.53 -0.18 15.26
CA LEU A 138 -2.10 0.11 15.19
C LEU A 138 -1.24 -1.16 15.04
N PHE A 139 -1.75 -2.26 15.58
CA PHE A 139 -1.13 -3.57 15.52
C PHE A 139 -2.16 -4.58 15.01
N ASP A 140 -2.01 -4.98 13.78
CA ASP A 140 -2.80 -6.02 13.13
C ASP A 140 -1.88 -7.02 12.39
N HIS A 141 -2.44 -8.13 11.97
CA HIS A 141 -1.70 -9.22 11.33
C HIS A 141 -1.17 -8.92 9.91
N ARG A 142 -1.44 -7.73 9.34
CA ARG A 142 -1.09 -7.40 7.96
C ARG A 142 -0.20 -6.18 7.80
N ARG A 143 -0.53 -5.10 8.47
CA ARG A 143 0.12 -3.79 8.34
C ARG A 143 0.42 -3.18 9.69
N GLY A 144 0.40 -3.98 10.75
CA GLY A 144 0.74 -3.51 12.08
C GLY A 144 2.14 -2.92 12.14
N ALA A 145 2.33 -1.92 12.98
CA ALA A 145 3.60 -1.20 13.10
C ALA A 145 4.77 -2.14 13.43
N HIS A 146 4.51 -3.27 14.08
CA HIS A 146 5.55 -4.27 14.42
C HIS A 146 6.23 -4.90 13.20
N THR A 147 5.54 -4.96 12.04
CA THR A 147 6.09 -5.47 10.77
C THR A 147 6.39 -4.36 9.78
N SER A 148 5.61 -3.26 9.77
CA SER A 148 5.81 -2.16 8.82
C SER A 148 7.09 -1.35 9.10
N ILE A 149 7.49 -1.22 10.37
CA ILE A 149 8.75 -0.55 10.75
C ILE A 149 9.98 -1.29 10.21
N PRO A 150 10.18 -2.60 10.43
CA PRO A 150 11.25 -3.35 9.76
C PRO A 150 11.18 -3.29 8.23
N ALA A 151 9.98 -3.47 7.66
CA ALA A 151 9.80 -3.43 6.21
C ALA A 151 10.18 -2.07 5.60
N PHE A 152 9.94 -0.96 6.29
CA PHE A 152 10.37 0.36 5.86
C PHE A 152 11.91 0.46 5.79
N LEU A 153 12.61 0.00 6.82
CA LEU A 153 14.08 0.00 6.83
C LEU A 153 14.64 -0.82 5.67
N ILE A 154 14.10 -2.01 5.45
CA ILE A 154 14.59 -2.94 4.43
C ILE A 154 14.29 -2.43 3.01
N ASN A 155 13.08 -1.94 2.75
CA ASN A 155 12.62 -1.68 1.39
C ASN A 155 12.68 -0.21 0.96
N ILE A 156 12.67 0.74 1.91
CA ILE A 156 12.57 2.17 1.63
C ILE A 156 13.86 2.92 1.99
N HIS A 157 14.48 2.58 3.13
CA HIS A 157 15.72 3.24 3.54
C HIS A 157 16.87 2.80 2.62
N ARG A 158 17.21 3.66 1.68
CA ARG A 158 18.31 3.45 0.74
C ARG A 158 19.64 3.85 1.38
N VAL A 159 20.71 3.13 1.01
CA VAL A 159 22.08 3.39 1.47
C VAL A 159 23.01 3.50 0.26
N ASP A 160 23.47 4.71 -0.03
CA ASP A 160 24.46 5.01 -1.07
C ASP A 160 25.74 5.64 -0.49
N THR A 161 25.67 6.14 0.74
CA THR A 161 26.76 6.83 1.43
C THR A 161 26.93 6.31 2.86
N ALA A 162 28.06 6.61 3.48
CA ALA A 162 28.30 6.30 4.90
C ALA A 162 27.34 7.08 5.84
N ASP A 163 26.92 8.28 5.44
CA ASP A 163 25.94 9.07 6.20
C ASP A 163 24.57 8.38 6.19
N ASP A 164 24.19 7.74 5.08
CA ASP A 164 22.95 6.95 5.02
C ASP A 164 22.97 5.74 5.96
N LEU A 165 24.16 5.11 6.15
CA LEU A 165 24.32 4.06 7.18
C LEU A 165 24.14 4.63 8.58
N GLY A 166 24.70 5.81 8.86
CA GLY A 166 24.47 6.54 10.12
C GLY A 166 22.99 6.84 10.35
N ALA A 167 22.28 7.28 9.31
CA ALA A 167 20.84 7.50 9.33
C ALA A 167 20.05 6.20 9.59
N TYR A 168 20.49 5.07 9.02
CA TYR A 168 19.89 3.76 9.29
C TYR A 168 20.02 3.37 10.75
N ILE A 169 21.21 3.52 11.35
CA ILE A 169 21.46 3.26 12.77
C ILE A 169 20.58 4.15 13.65
N SER A 170 20.47 5.43 13.29
CA SER A 170 19.58 6.39 13.98
C SER A 170 18.12 5.91 13.95
N ARG A 171 17.63 5.39 12.82
CA ARG A 171 16.30 4.79 12.73
C ARG A 171 16.15 3.53 13.56
N ILE A 172 17.16 2.65 13.63
CA ILE A 172 17.11 1.50 14.55
C ILE A 172 16.94 1.99 16.00
N ALA A 173 17.73 2.97 16.42
CA ALA A 173 17.59 3.57 17.75
C ALA A 173 16.22 4.23 17.98
N GLY A 174 15.63 4.83 16.94
CA GLY A 174 14.31 5.46 16.95
C GLY A 174 13.13 4.50 17.03
N ILE A 175 13.31 3.19 16.76
CA ILE A 175 12.23 2.19 16.86
C ILE A 175 11.63 2.14 18.26
N GLY A 176 12.47 2.18 19.29
CA GLY A 176 12.02 2.10 20.68
C GLY A 176 11.02 3.21 21.04
N PRO A 177 11.38 4.48 20.94
CA PRO A 177 10.48 5.60 21.22
C PRO A 177 9.21 5.56 20.38
N LYS A 178 9.30 5.27 19.06
CA LYS A 178 8.13 5.16 18.18
C LYS A 178 7.16 4.07 18.64
N LEU A 179 7.67 2.87 18.95
CA LEU A 179 6.85 1.78 19.47
C LEU A 179 6.23 2.11 20.82
N ASP A 180 6.95 2.78 21.72
CA ASP A 180 6.41 3.15 23.03
C ASP A 180 5.23 4.11 22.92
N THR A 181 5.28 5.08 22.02
CA THR A 181 4.14 5.95 21.68
C THR A 181 2.96 5.12 21.17
N LEU A 182 3.19 4.25 20.16
CA LEU A 182 2.14 3.41 19.59
C LEU A 182 1.54 2.41 20.60
N ILE A 183 2.34 1.90 21.55
CA ILE A 183 1.86 1.04 22.64
C ILE A 183 0.92 1.80 23.57
N ALA A 184 1.28 3.04 23.92
CA ALA A 184 0.44 3.90 24.77
C ALA A 184 -0.89 4.19 24.07
N GLU A 185 -0.85 4.63 22.82
CA GLU A 185 -2.04 4.87 21.98
C GLU A 185 -2.92 3.60 21.87
N SER A 186 -2.32 2.45 21.55
CA SER A 186 -3.05 1.18 21.45
C SER A 186 -3.75 0.81 22.75
N ARG A 187 -3.11 1.08 23.88
CA ARG A 187 -3.69 0.83 25.21
C ARG A 187 -4.88 1.73 25.49
N GLU A 188 -4.78 3.00 25.16
CA GLU A 188 -5.89 3.95 25.33
C GLU A 188 -7.09 3.59 24.46
N ARG A 189 -6.85 3.27 23.18
CA ARG A 189 -7.89 2.79 22.25
C ARG A 189 -8.54 1.49 22.76
N ALA A 190 -7.75 0.54 23.24
CA ALA A 190 -8.28 -0.71 23.81
C ALA A 190 -9.14 -0.47 25.06
N ASN A 191 -8.74 0.46 25.94
CA ASN A 191 -9.53 0.85 27.11
C ASN A 191 -10.86 1.54 26.72
N ALA A 192 -10.92 2.19 25.56
CA ALA A 192 -12.13 2.75 24.95
C ALA A 192 -12.94 1.72 24.15
N GLY A 193 -12.53 0.44 24.11
CA GLY A 193 -13.20 -0.62 23.34
C GLY A 193 -12.83 -0.64 21.84
N ILE A 194 -11.89 0.19 21.42
CA ILE A 194 -11.40 0.26 20.04
C ILE A 194 -10.17 -0.64 19.91
N MET A 195 -10.41 -1.91 19.60
CA MET A 195 -9.39 -2.93 19.51
C MET A 195 -9.79 -4.00 18.47
N PRO A 196 -8.82 -4.72 17.88
CA PRO A 196 -9.12 -5.79 16.93
C PRO A 196 -9.86 -6.96 17.61
N PRO A 197 -10.56 -7.81 16.82
CA PRO A 197 -11.08 -9.07 17.32
C PRO A 197 -10.00 -10.00 17.87
N ASP A 198 -10.39 -10.92 18.75
CA ASP A 198 -9.50 -11.81 19.51
C ASP A 198 -8.55 -12.66 18.62
N TRP A 199 -9.03 -13.10 17.46
CA TRP A 199 -8.26 -13.92 16.52
C TRP A 199 -7.08 -13.18 15.87
N VAL A 200 -7.01 -11.84 15.92
CA VAL A 200 -5.88 -11.04 15.39
C VAL A 200 -4.63 -11.21 16.25
N TYR A 201 -4.79 -11.28 17.57
CA TYR A 201 -3.68 -11.27 18.52
C TYR A 201 -2.70 -12.45 18.38
N PRO A 202 -3.16 -13.71 18.16
CA PRO A 202 -2.23 -14.83 17.95
C PRO A 202 -1.25 -14.60 16.81
N TYR A 203 -1.65 -13.96 15.71
CA TYR A 203 -0.76 -13.64 14.60
C TYR A 203 0.30 -12.60 15.02
N VAL A 204 -0.15 -11.48 15.59
CA VAL A 204 0.76 -10.40 16.05
C VAL A 204 1.74 -10.91 17.11
N ILE A 205 1.26 -11.74 18.05
CA ILE A 205 2.08 -12.35 19.10
C ILE A 205 3.13 -13.28 18.48
N ALA A 206 2.74 -14.11 17.52
CA ALA A 206 3.66 -15.03 16.85
C ALA A 206 4.77 -14.28 16.08
N ASP A 207 4.41 -13.22 15.35
CA ASP A 207 5.37 -12.37 14.64
C ASP A 207 6.36 -11.71 15.60
N LEU A 208 5.86 -11.19 16.73
CA LEU A 208 6.69 -10.58 17.77
C LEU A 208 7.61 -11.61 18.45
N GLU A 209 7.10 -12.79 18.78
CA GLU A 209 7.89 -13.88 19.38
C GLU A 209 9.00 -14.34 18.42
N ALA A 210 8.71 -14.46 17.12
CA ALA A 210 9.70 -14.81 16.10
C ALA A 210 10.78 -13.73 15.97
N LEU A 211 10.40 -12.46 15.90
CA LEU A 211 11.33 -11.33 15.78
C LEU A 211 12.23 -11.21 17.03
N ILE A 212 11.66 -11.38 18.22
CA ILE A 212 12.43 -11.36 19.48
C ILE A 212 13.37 -12.55 19.58
N ALA A 213 12.95 -13.75 19.15
CA ALA A 213 13.75 -14.96 19.18
C ALA A 213 14.94 -14.92 18.20
N ALA A 214 14.79 -14.20 17.08
CA ALA A 214 15.89 -14.01 16.11
C ALA A 214 17.10 -13.25 16.69
N GLY A 215 16.89 -12.44 17.74
CA GLY A 215 17.99 -11.74 18.42
C GLY A 215 18.83 -10.90 17.45
N ASP A 216 20.13 -11.20 17.38
CA ASP A 216 21.08 -10.52 16.49
C ASP A 216 20.98 -10.99 15.02
N ASP A 217 20.30 -12.11 14.76
CA ASP A 217 20.04 -12.63 13.40
C ASP A 217 18.71 -12.09 12.82
N ASN A 218 18.15 -11.01 13.36
CA ASN A 218 16.91 -10.42 12.85
C ASN A 218 17.10 -9.75 11.48
N ALA A 219 16.01 -9.67 10.71
CA ALA A 219 16.02 -9.18 9.33
C ALA A 219 16.54 -7.73 9.18
N VAL A 220 16.37 -6.88 10.19
CA VAL A 220 16.85 -5.48 10.16
C VAL A 220 18.37 -5.42 10.23
N LEU A 221 18.99 -6.18 11.14
CA LEU A 221 20.45 -6.24 11.25
C LEU A 221 21.09 -6.98 10.07
N GLN A 222 20.41 -8.00 9.53
CA GLN A 222 20.86 -8.67 8.30
C GLN A 222 20.87 -7.70 7.12
N ASP A 223 19.77 -6.97 6.88
CA ASP A 223 19.69 -5.96 5.84
C ASP A 223 20.71 -4.82 6.01
N PHE A 224 20.92 -4.36 7.27
CA PHE A 224 21.97 -3.39 7.56
C PHE A 224 23.35 -3.91 7.13
N ASN A 225 23.68 -5.16 7.47
CA ASN A 225 24.96 -5.78 7.10
C ASN A 225 25.11 -5.94 5.58
N GLU A 226 24.03 -6.30 4.87
CA GLU A 226 24.02 -6.38 3.42
C GLU A 226 24.25 -5.01 2.77
N LYS A 227 23.61 -3.95 3.29
CA LYS A 227 23.78 -2.58 2.84
C LYS A 227 25.15 -1.98 3.21
N LEU A 228 25.76 -2.44 4.29
CA LEU A 228 27.12 -2.05 4.70
C LEU A 228 28.20 -2.72 3.82
N ALA A 229 27.96 -3.94 3.32
CA ALA A 229 28.96 -4.73 2.61
C ALA A 229 29.67 -3.99 1.44
N PRO A 230 29.00 -3.18 0.59
CA PRO A 230 29.64 -2.42 -0.47
C PRO A 230 30.65 -1.36 0.01
N PHE A 231 30.57 -0.96 1.29
CA PHE A 231 31.47 0.03 1.90
C PHE A 231 32.68 -0.62 2.58
N ILE A 232 32.74 -1.95 2.59
CA ILE A 232 33.91 -2.71 3.09
C ILE A 232 34.78 -3.01 1.86
N PRO A 233 35.93 -2.33 1.67
CA PRO A 233 36.79 -2.61 0.54
C PRO A 233 37.28 -4.07 0.56
N ASP A 234 37.49 -4.67 -0.64
CA ASP A 234 38.30 -5.87 -0.80
C ASP A 234 39.74 -5.54 -0.39
N LEU A 235 40.01 -5.63 0.89
CA LEU A 235 41.28 -5.21 1.48
C LEU A 235 42.35 -6.26 1.22
N PRO A 236 43.54 -5.88 0.65
CA PRO A 236 44.73 -6.69 0.82
C PRO A 236 45.01 -6.86 2.31
N GLU A 237 45.46 -8.06 2.71
CA GLU A 237 45.87 -8.32 4.10
C GLU A 237 46.73 -7.16 4.64
N GLY A 238 46.17 -6.35 5.57
CA GLY A 238 46.91 -5.31 6.25
C GLY A 238 46.27 -3.93 6.47
N THR A 239 45.09 -3.61 5.89
CA THR A 239 44.42 -2.32 6.12
C THR A 239 43.39 -2.42 7.26
N GLN A 240 43.83 -2.10 8.48
CA GLN A 240 43.05 -2.21 9.73
C GLN A 240 41.96 -1.11 9.88
N ALA A 241 42.10 0.05 9.26
CA ALA A 241 41.27 1.21 9.58
C ALA A 241 39.82 1.10 9.04
N GLU A 242 39.65 0.63 7.80
CA GLU A 242 38.31 0.53 7.17
C GLU A 242 37.52 -0.69 7.66
N ALA A 243 38.22 -1.82 7.91
CA ALA A 243 37.64 -2.95 8.61
C ALA A 243 37.19 -2.56 10.04
N SER A 244 37.92 -1.66 10.71
CA SER A 244 37.56 -1.16 12.03
C SER A 244 36.31 -0.27 11.99
N MET A 245 36.12 0.55 10.93
CA MET A 245 34.93 1.38 10.77
C MET A 245 33.68 0.53 10.52
N ALA A 246 33.76 -0.46 9.65
CA ALA A 246 32.65 -1.37 9.37
C ALA A 246 32.24 -2.15 10.62
N ILE A 247 33.20 -2.69 11.36
CA ILE A 247 32.95 -3.37 12.64
C ILE A 247 32.27 -2.42 13.62
N ALA A 248 32.76 -1.18 13.76
CA ALA A 248 32.15 -0.20 14.64
C ALA A 248 30.70 0.13 14.26
N MET A 249 30.39 0.25 12.96
CA MET A 249 29.02 0.48 12.49
C MET A 249 28.09 -0.71 12.77
N MET A 250 28.58 -1.95 12.59
CA MET A 250 27.84 -3.16 12.97
C MET A 250 27.56 -3.20 14.48
N GLU A 251 28.57 -2.90 15.30
CA GLU A 251 28.42 -2.84 16.76
C GLU A 251 27.43 -1.74 17.18
N MET A 252 27.46 -0.56 16.54
CA MET A 252 26.51 0.52 16.79
C MET A 252 25.07 0.14 16.40
N ALA A 253 24.87 -0.51 15.26
CA ALA A 253 23.56 -0.99 14.83
C ALA A 253 23.01 -2.06 15.80
N GLN A 254 23.86 -3.00 16.21
CA GLN A 254 23.52 -4.04 17.17
C GLN A 254 23.22 -3.45 18.57
N GLU A 255 24.00 -2.48 19.03
CA GLU A 255 23.75 -1.77 20.27
C GLU A 255 22.42 -1.01 20.23
N ALA A 256 22.15 -0.27 19.16
CA ALA A 256 20.88 0.43 18.95
C ALA A 256 19.68 -0.54 18.98
N TRP A 257 19.82 -1.70 18.34
CA TRP A 257 18.81 -2.74 18.39
C TRP A 257 18.61 -3.27 19.81
N ASN A 258 19.68 -3.67 20.48
CA ASN A 258 19.64 -4.31 21.79
C ASN A 258 19.20 -3.37 22.93
N THR A 259 19.48 -2.08 22.81
CA THR A 259 19.17 -1.10 23.87
C THR A 259 17.86 -0.34 23.63
N SER A 260 17.38 -0.22 22.39
CA SER A 260 16.17 0.52 22.05
C SER A 260 15.07 -0.38 21.45
N ALA A 261 15.31 -0.97 20.30
CA ALA A 261 14.27 -1.69 19.55
C ALA A 261 13.79 -2.96 20.26
N LEU A 262 14.70 -3.88 20.59
CA LEU A 262 14.36 -5.17 21.21
C LEU A 262 13.61 -5.03 22.54
N PRO A 263 13.99 -4.12 23.48
CA PRO A 263 13.19 -3.88 24.67
C PRO A 263 11.78 -3.37 24.38
N ALA A 264 11.59 -2.52 23.37
CA ALA A 264 10.28 -2.03 22.99
C ALA A 264 9.41 -3.13 22.37
N TYR A 265 9.95 -3.99 21.51
CA TYR A 265 9.23 -5.17 21.01
C TYR A 265 8.80 -6.13 22.14
N LYS A 266 9.62 -6.29 23.18
CA LYS A 266 9.23 -7.07 24.37
C LYS A 266 8.09 -6.42 25.16
N ARG A 267 8.06 -5.09 25.28
CA ARG A 267 6.94 -4.35 25.89
C ARG A 267 5.67 -4.48 25.03
N LEU A 268 5.80 -4.38 23.71
CA LEU A 268 4.68 -4.58 22.79
C LEU A 268 4.10 -5.99 22.92
N LEU A 269 4.94 -7.03 22.96
CA LEU A 269 4.50 -8.41 23.17
C LEU A 269 3.69 -8.56 24.48
N ALA A 270 4.16 -7.95 25.56
CA ALA A 270 3.43 -7.97 26.83
C ALA A 270 2.07 -7.27 26.73
N GLU A 271 2.00 -6.12 26.02
CA GLU A 271 0.76 -5.39 25.79
C GLU A 271 -0.21 -6.18 24.90
N MET A 272 0.25 -6.81 23.82
CA MET A 272 -0.60 -7.64 22.97
C MET A 272 -1.19 -8.84 23.73
N LYS A 273 -0.41 -9.50 24.57
CA LYS A 273 -0.93 -10.57 25.45
C LYS A 273 -1.96 -10.04 26.46
N ARG A 274 -1.77 -8.83 26.99
CA ARG A 274 -2.77 -8.18 27.86
C ARG A 274 -4.08 -7.89 27.11
N GLN A 275 -3.99 -7.31 25.91
CA GLN A 275 -5.16 -6.97 25.11
C GLN A 275 -5.90 -8.22 24.64
N GLN A 276 -5.20 -9.29 24.25
CA GLN A 276 -5.81 -10.56 23.86
C GLN A 276 -6.78 -11.11 24.94
N ALA A 277 -6.44 -10.94 26.21
CA ALA A 277 -7.28 -11.45 27.31
C ALA A 277 -8.64 -10.73 27.46
N ILE A 278 -8.80 -9.57 26.84
CA ILE A 278 -10.01 -8.73 26.91
C ILE A 278 -10.60 -8.43 25.51
N ALA A 279 -10.06 -9.05 24.49
CA ALA A 279 -10.43 -8.79 23.11
C ALA A 279 -11.87 -9.26 22.81
N PRO A 280 -12.60 -8.50 21.96
CA PRO A 280 -13.95 -8.88 21.55
C PRO A 280 -13.90 -10.04 20.54
N THR A 281 -15.01 -10.79 20.48
CA THR A 281 -15.22 -11.86 19.48
C THR A 281 -16.04 -11.40 18.28
N ASP A 282 -16.61 -10.20 18.33
CA ASP A 282 -17.38 -9.62 17.24
C ASP A 282 -16.45 -9.02 16.17
N ASP A 283 -16.74 -9.29 14.90
CA ASP A 283 -15.87 -8.95 13.78
C ASP A 283 -16.18 -7.59 13.13
N GLY A 284 -17.44 -7.17 13.14
CA GLY A 284 -17.88 -5.98 12.42
C GLY A 284 -17.67 -4.68 13.19
N VAL A 285 -17.51 -3.57 12.47
CA VAL A 285 -17.34 -2.22 13.07
C VAL A 285 -18.60 -1.68 13.74
N TRP A 286 -19.76 -2.28 13.49
CA TRP A 286 -21.03 -1.97 14.17
C TRP A 286 -20.93 -2.07 15.70
N ARG A 287 -19.94 -2.79 16.23
CA ARG A 287 -19.66 -2.87 17.68
C ARG A 287 -18.98 -1.62 18.26
N LEU A 288 -18.40 -0.78 17.40
CA LEU A 288 -17.74 0.46 17.82
C LEU A 288 -18.76 1.58 18.06
N PRO A 289 -18.45 2.59 18.88
CA PRO A 289 -19.31 3.76 19.01
C PRO A 289 -19.56 4.39 17.62
N ASP A 290 -20.82 4.73 17.31
CA ASP A 290 -21.20 5.22 15.98
C ASP A 290 -20.67 4.37 14.79
N GLY A 291 -20.50 3.05 14.97
CA GLY A 291 -19.90 2.15 14.00
C GLY A 291 -20.56 2.16 12.62
N ASP A 292 -21.89 2.31 12.57
CA ASP A 292 -22.62 2.44 11.30
C ASP A 292 -22.26 3.72 10.53
N LYS A 293 -22.09 4.85 11.25
CA LYS A 293 -21.66 6.12 10.66
C LYS A 293 -20.19 6.03 10.21
N TYR A 294 -19.34 5.40 11.03
CA TYR A 294 -17.96 5.14 10.65
C TYR A 294 -17.90 4.30 9.38
N TYR A 295 -18.67 3.24 9.27
CA TYR A 295 -18.69 2.39 8.09
C TYR A 295 -19.17 3.15 6.84
N ALA A 296 -20.22 3.95 6.96
CA ALA A 296 -20.69 4.81 5.87
C ALA A 296 -19.60 5.81 5.41
N ALA A 297 -18.88 6.44 6.35
CA ALA A 297 -17.77 7.33 6.05
C ALA A 297 -16.60 6.59 5.36
N ARG A 298 -16.32 5.33 5.76
CA ARG A 298 -15.31 4.49 5.11
C ARG A 298 -15.71 4.13 3.69
N LEU A 299 -16.95 3.69 3.45
CA LEU A 299 -17.46 3.39 2.12
C LEU A 299 -17.33 4.61 1.21
N LYS A 300 -17.84 5.78 1.63
CA LYS A 300 -17.72 7.04 0.86
C LYS A 300 -16.26 7.40 0.58
N SER A 301 -15.38 7.26 1.56
CA SER A 301 -13.96 7.56 1.40
C SER A 301 -13.26 6.65 0.40
N TYR A 302 -13.60 5.35 0.36
CA TYR A 302 -12.96 4.38 -0.52
C TYR A 302 -13.56 4.31 -1.90
N THR A 303 -14.90 4.39 -2.01
CA THR A 303 -15.59 4.31 -3.29
C THR A 303 -15.72 5.65 -3.99
N THR A 304 -15.58 6.77 -3.26
CA THR A 304 -15.86 8.13 -3.73
C THR A 304 -17.30 8.32 -4.25
N THR A 305 -18.23 7.50 -3.78
CA THR A 305 -19.65 7.53 -4.14
C THR A 305 -20.52 7.72 -2.90
N ASP A 306 -21.79 8.06 -3.11
CA ASP A 306 -22.81 8.12 -2.05
C ASP A 306 -23.59 6.80 -1.91
N LEU A 307 -23.10 5.70 -2.50
CA LEU A 307 -23.73 4.38 -2.38
C LEU A 307 -23.75 3.92 -0.93
N THR A 308 -24.93 3.45 -0.52
CA THR A 308 -25.15 2.83 0.80
C THR A 308 -24.56 1.42 0.85
N ALA A 309 -24.35 0.90 2.06
CA ALA A 309 -23.92 -0.50 2.24
C ALA A 309 -24.89 -1.50 1.61
N GLU A 310 -26.20 -1.21 1.61
CA GLU A 310 -27.22 -2.07 0.98
C GLU A 310 -27.08 -2.08 -0.54
N GLU A 311 -26.98 -0.92 -1.16
CA GLU A 311 -26.80 -0.81 -2.62
C GLU A 311 -25.51 -1.49 -3.09
N ILE A 312 -24.39 -1.32 -2.34
CA ILE A 312 -23.13 -2.01 -2.63
C ILE A 312 -23.28 -3.52 -2.49
N HIS A 313 -23.98 -4.00 -1.47
CA HIS A 313 -24.27 -5.43 -1.29
C HIS A 313 -25.03 -6.01 -2.46
N ASP A 314 -26.09 -5.33 -2.89
CA ASP A 314 -26.95 -5.75 -4.02
C ASP A 314 -26.19 -5.71 -5.36
N ILE A 315 -25.32 -4.73 -5.57
CA ILE A 315 -24.42 -4.71 -6.73
C ILE A 315 -23.55 -5.98 -6.69
N GLY A 316 -22.96 -6.29 -5.53
CA GLY A 316 -22.14 -7.48 -5.35
C GLY A 316 -22.87 -8.77 -5.72
N LEU A 317 -24.09 -8.96 -5.23
CA LEU A 317 -24.90 -10.15 -5.54
C LEU A 317 -25.20 -10.28 -7.05
N ARG A 318 -25.55 -9.17 -7.73
CA ARG A 318 -25.78 -9.17 -9.18
C ARG A 318 -24.54 -9.52 -9.98
N GLU A 319 -23.38 -8.95 -9.61
CA GLU A 319 -22.12 -9.23 -10.27
C GLU A 319 -21.65 -10.68 -10.08
N VAL A 320 -21.82 -11.24 -8.88
CA VAL A 320 -21.52 -12.66 -8.61
C VAL A 320 -22.35 -13.56 -9.54
N GLU A 321 -23.64 -13.33 -9.70
CA GLU A 321 -24.48 -14.17 -10.58
C GLU A 321 -24.11 -13.96 -12.07
N ARG A 322 -23.81 -12.73 -12.50
CA ARG A 322 -23.35 -12.45 -13.87
C ARG A 322 -22.09 -13.26 -14.18
N ILE A 323 -21.08 -13.16 -13.31
CA ILE A 323 -19.78 -13.81 -13.51
C ILE A 323 -19.93 -15.34 -13.47
N HIS A 324 -20.72 -15.90 -12.55
CA HIS A 324 -21.05 -17.33 -12.54
C HIS A 324 -21.68 -17.78 -13.86
N GLY A 325 -22.53 -16.93 -14.48
CA GLY A 325 -23.10 -17.19 -15.78
C GLY A 325 -22.05 -17.28 -16.89
N GLU A 326 -21.05 -16.42 -16.87
CA GLU A 326 -19.93 -16.45 -17.83
C GLU A 326 -19.01 -17.65 -17.59
N MET A 327 -18.69 -17.96 -16.35
CA MET A 327 -17.88 -19.13 -15.98
C MET A 327 -18.52 -20.46 -16.43
N ARG A 328 -19.87 -20.58 -16.33
CA ARG A 328 -20.59 -21.76 -16.83
C ARG A 328 -20.50 -21.91 -18.35
N LYS A 329 -20.36 -20.82 -19.12
CA LYS A 329 -20.11 -20.88 -20.55
C LYS A 329 -18.74 -21.48 -20.83
N ILE A 330 -17.67 -20.98 -20.17
CA ILE A 330 -16.32 -21.53 -20.32
C ILE A 330 -16.29 -23.00 -19.91
N MET A 331 -16.91 -23.36 -18.79
CA MET A 331 -17.01 -24.74 -18.33
C MET A 331 -17.61 -25.66 -19.40
N LYS A 332 -18.67 -25.21 -20.09
CA LYS A 332 -19.28 -25.93 -21.20
C LYS A 332 -18.35 -26.00 -22.41
N ASP A 333 -17.67 -24.92 -22.75
CA ASP A 333 -16.80 -24.84 -23.94
C ASP A 333 -15.57 -25.75 -23.81
N VAL A 334 -15.07 -25.97 -22.59
CA VAL A 334 -13.99 -26.95 -22.30
C VAL A 334 -14.50 -28.39 -22.12
N GLY A 335 -15.82 -28.62 -22.24
CA GLY A 335 -16.43 -29.95 -22.15
C GLY A 335 -16.43 -30.54 -20.73
N PHE A 336 -16.40 -29.73 -19.67
CA PHE A 336 -16.46 -30.23 -18.31
C PHE A 336 -17.91 -30.55 -17.91
N GLU A 337 -18.13 -31.78 -17.44
CA GLU A 337 -19.42 -32.26 -16.93
C GLU A 337 -19.44 -32.17 -15.40
N GLY A 338 -20.45 -31.50 -14.82
CA GLY A 338 -20.60 -31.32 -13.38
C GLY A 338 -21.18 -29.95 -13.02
N SER A 339 -21.21 -29.62 -11.75
CA SER A 339 -21.59 -28.31 -11.25
C SER A 339 -20.44 -27.29 -11.38
N LEU A 340 -20.75 -26.00 -11.21
CA LEU A 340 -19.71 -24.96 -11.15
C LEU A 340 -18.76 -25.17 -9.97
N GLN A 341 -19.25 -25.69 -8.85
CA GLN A 341 -18.45 -26.03 -7.67
C GLN A 341 -17.51 -27.22 -7.95
N ASP A 342 -17.92 -28.21 -8.73
CA ASP A 342 -17.04 -29.30 -9.17
C ASP A 342 -15.93 -28.74 -10.09
N PHE A 343 -16.25 -27.74 -10.92
CA PHE A 343 -15.25 -27.08 -11.77
C PHE A 343 -14.27 -26.22 -10.95
N PHE A 344 -14.75 -25.55 -9.91
CA PHE A 344 -13.88 -24.85 -8.94
C PHE A 344 -12.91 -25.82 -8.26
N GLU A 345 -13.41 -26.97 -7.79
CA GLU A 345 -12.57 -28.00 -7.19
C GLU A 345 -11.53 -28.55 -8.17
N PHE A 346 -11.96 -28.83 -9.41
CA PHE A 346 -11.06 -29.29 -10.48
C PHE A 346 -9.93 -28.28 -10.74
N THR A 347 -10.24 -27.00 -10.93
CA THR A 347 -9.23 -25.98 -11.21
C THR A 347 -8.31 -25.69 -10.02
N ARG A 348 -8.77 -25.94 -8.80
CA ARG A 348 -8.02 -25.78 -7.55
C ARG A 348 -7.10 -26.95 -7.23
N THR A 349 -7.38 -28.16 -7.72
CA THR A 349 -6.69 -29.38 -7.28
C THR A 349 -5.85 -30.08 -8.35
N ASP A 350 -6.18 -29.94 -9.63
CA ASP A 350 -5.44 -30.58 -10.71
C ASP A 350 -4.04 -29.94 -10.89
N ASP A 351 -3.00 -30.77 -10.86
CA ASP A 351 -1.59 -30.37 -10.92
C ASP A 351 -1.22 -29.56 -12.16
N ARG A 352 -1.96 -29.73 -13.29
CA ARG A 352 -1.72 -28.99 -14.53
C ARG A 352 -1.76 -27.47 -14.36
N PHE A 353 -2.53 -26.98 -13.39
CA PHE A 353 -2.76 -25.56 -13.13
C PHE A 353 -1.73 -24.91 -12.20
N PHE A 354 -0.68 -25.63 -11.79
CA PHE A 354 0.29 -25.10 -10.85
C PHE A 354 1.72 -25.19 -11.38
N TYR A 355 2.56 -24.31 -10.87
CA TYR A 355 3.99 -24.33 -11.10
C TYR A 355 4.68 -25.26 -10.10
N THR A 356 5.78 -25.88 -10.54
CA THR A 356 6.59 -26.77 -9.70
C THR A 356 7.78 -26.05 -9.05
N THR A 357 8.16 -24.87 -9.57
CA THR A 357 9.27 -24.06 -9.05
C THR A 357 8.91 -22.57 -9.05
N ARG A 358 9.56 -21.81 -8.17
CA ARG A 358 9.43 -20.33 -8.10
C ARG A 358 9.95 -19.68 -9.39
N GLU A 359 11.05 -20.18 -9.95
CA GLU A 359 11.69 -19.69 -11.17
C GLU A 359 10.77 -19.83 -12.38
N ALA A 360 10.05 -20.97 -12.49
CA ALA A 360 9.09 -21.18 -13.57
C ALA A 360 7.92 -20.19 -13.51
N TYR A 361 7.42 -19.89 -12.31
CA TYR A 361 6.40 -18.86 -12.13
C TYR A 361 6.92 -17.49 -12.56
N LEU A 362 8.09 -17.08 -12.06
CA LEU A 362 8.68 -15.76 -12.37
C LEU A 362 8.95 -15.59 -13.86
N ALA A 363 9.47 -16.63 -14.52
CA ALA A 363 9.74 -16.59 -15.96
C ALA A 363 8.46 -16.43 -16.79
N ASP A 364 7.37 -17.14 -16.43
CA ASP A 364 6.10 -17.00 -17.14
C ASP A 364 5.43 -15.65 -16.84
N ALA A 365 5.49 -15.17 -15.61
CA ALA A 365 5.02 -13.83 -15.26
C ALA A 365 5.73 -12.73 -16.05
N GLN A 366 7.06 -12.82 -16.20
CA GLN A 366 7.82 -11.90 -17.03
C GLN A 366 7.40 -11.97 -18.50
N ALA A 367 7.27 -13.18 -19.04
CA ALA A 367 6.83 -13.37 -20.44
C ALA A 367 5.44 -12.78 -20.71
N LYS A 368 4.51 -12.84 -19.73
CA LYS A 368 3.19 -12.21 -19.84
C LYS A 368 3.29 -10.68 -19.84
N LEU A 369 4.13 -10.11 -18.99
CA LEU A 369 4.37 -8.66 -18.98
C LEU A 369 5.02 -8.18 -20.28
N ASP A 370 6.05 -8.87 -20.77
CA ASP A 370 6.74 -8.50 -22.02
C ASP A 370 5.78 -8.53 -23.21
N ALA A 371 4.92 -9.56 -23.29
CA ALA A 371 3.90 -9.66 -24.34
C ALA A 371 2.86 -8.54 -24.26
N MET A 372 2.43 -8.17 -23.05
CA MET A 372 1.50 -7.07 -22.83
C MET A 372 2.14 -5.72 -23.18
N GLU A 373 3.37 -5.47 -22.72
CA GLU A 373 4.10 -4.23 -22.98
C GLU A 373 4.24 -3.97 -24.48
N ALA A 374 4.54 -4.98 -25.29
CA ALA A 374 4.62 -4.88 -26.73
C ALA A 374 3.29 -4.45 -27.40
N LYS A 375 2.14 -4.66 -26.74
CA LYS A 375 0.81 -4.31 -27.22
C LYS A 375 0.33 -2.92 -26.79
N LEU A 376 0.95 -2.34 -25.75
CA LEU A 376 0.47 -1.08 -25.17
C LEU A 376 0.31 0.07 -26.18
N PRO A 377 1.21 0.30 -27.16
CA PRO A 377 1.07 1.42 -28.10
C PRO A 377 -0.17 1.37 -28.97
N GLU A 378 -0.83 0.21 -29.11
CA GLU A 378 -2.09 0.08 -29.85
C GLU A 378 -3.29 0.61 -29.05
N TYR A 379 -3.16 0.68 -27.72
CA TYR A 379 -4.26 0.97 -26.79
C TYR A 379 -4.04 2.22 -25.92
N PHE A 380 -2.82 2.73 -25.82
CA PHE A 380 -2.45 3.85 -24.96
C PHE A 380 -1.72 4.92 -25.75
N GLY A 381 -2.13 6.18 -25.59
CA GLY A 381 -1.46 7.33 -26.20
C GLY A 381 -0.19 7.70 -25.45
N THR A 382 -0.25 7.63 -24.11
CA THR A 382 0.87 7.95 -23.22
C THR A 382 1.29 6.72 -22.41
N LEU A 383 2.60 6.46 -22.37
CA LEU A 383 3.20 5.33 -21.64
C LEU A 383 4.23 5.83 -20.63
N PRO A 384 4.40 5.15 -19.48
CA PRO A 384 5.43 5.52 -18.50
C PRO A 384 6.84 5.17 -19.00
N GLU A 385 7.82 5.94 -18.52
CA GLU A 385 9.25 5.70 -18.79
C GLU A 385 9.89 4.74 -17.76
N ALA A 386 9.36 4.70 -16.53
CA ALA A 386 9.90 3.88 -15.46
C ALA A 386 9.73 2.38 -15.77
N PRO A 387 10.80 1.57 -15.61
CA PRO A 387 10.70 0.12 -15.82
C PRO A 387 9.95 -0.57 -14.67
N VAL A 388 9.38 -1.74 -14.97
CA VAL A 388 8.81 -2.65 -13.97
C VAL A 388 9.75 -3.82 -13.68
N MET A 389 9.82 -4.23 -12.41
CA MET A 389 10.56 -5.40 -11.96
C MET A 389 9.62 -6.34 -11.21
N ILE A 390 9.74 -7.65 -11.44
CA ILE A 390 9.04 -8.68 -10.65
C ILE A 390 9.98 -9.18 -9.56
N LYS A 391 9.52 -9.21 -8.31
CA LYS A 391 10.26 -9.76 -7.17
C LYS A 391 9.41 -10.69 -6.32
N PRO A 392 9.96 -11.77 -5.76
CA PRO A 392 9.28 -12.50 -4.70
C PRO A 392 9.17 -11.63 -3.44
N VAL A 393 8.08 -11.81 -2.69
CA VAL A 393 7.92 -11.22 -1.35
C VAL A 393 9.02 -11.77 -0.44
N GLU A 394 9.55 -10.92 0.42
CA GLU A 394 10.65 -11.27 1.33
C GLU A 394 10.22 -12.35 2.34
N ALA A 395 11.13 -13.27 2.64
CA ALA A 395 10.88 -14.46 3.46
C ALA A 395 10.30 -14.15 4.85
N PHE A 396 10.67 -13.00 5.46
CA PHE A 396 10.19 -12.64 6.80
C PHE A 396 8.71 -12.29 6.86
N ARG A 397 8.08 -11.89 5.72
CA ARG A 397 6.67 -11.50 5.64
C ARG A 397 5.85 -12.30 4.62
N GLU A 398 6.43 -13.27 3.89
CA GLU A 398 5.71 -14.01 2.85
C GLU A 398 4.52 -14.83 3.39
N LYS A 399 4.57 -15.27 4.67
CA LYS A 399 3.49 -16.03 5.30
C LYS A 399 2.20 -15.23 5.50
N SER A 400 2.34 -13.95 5.86
CA SER A 400 1.21 -13.05 6.13
C SER A 400 0.83 -12.17 4.95
N ALA A 401 1.71 -12.01 3.95
CA ALA A 401 1.45 -11.20 2.77
C ALA A 401 0.34 -11.79 1.88
N GLY A 402 -0.37 -10.90 1.15
CA GLY A 402 -1.30 -11.29 0.09
C GLY A 402 -0.60 -11.94 -1.10
N LYS A 403 -1.36 -12.40 -2.11
CA LYS A 403 -0.82 -13.04 -3.33
C LYS A 403 0.19 -12.16 -4.07
N ALA A 404 -0.11 -10.87 -4.19
CA ALA A 404 0.73 -9.91 -4.88
C ALA A 404 0.42 -8.48 -4.41
N PHE A 405 1.33 -7.56 -4.72
CA PHE A 405 1.13 -6.12 -4.59
C PHE A 405 2.16 -5.36 -5.43
N TYR A 406 1.80 -4.12 -5.79
CA TYR A 406 2.67 -3.25 -6.53
C TYR A 406 3.25 -2.13 -5.65
N GLN A 407 4.52 -1.78 -5.88
CA GLN A 407 5.22 -0.63 -5.29
C GLN A 407 5.63 0.34 -6.39
N SER A 408 5.19 1.60 -6.28
CA SER A 408 5.50 2.65 -7.26
C SER A 408 7.00 2.91 -7.37
N PRO A 409 7.48 3.36 -8.56
CA PRO A 409 8.86 3.84 -8.71
C PRO A 409 9.10 5.06 -7.82
N ALA A 410 10.38 5.32 -7.52
CA ALA A 410 10.75 6.58 -6.91
C ALA A 410 10.74 7.69 -7.97
N PRO A 411 10.29 8.92 -7.62
CA PRO A 411 10.23 10.03 -8.58
C PRO A 411 11.57 10.47 -9.14
N ASP A 412 12.66 10.19 -8.41
CA ASP A 412 14.03 10.48 -8.79
C ASP A 412 14.67 9.39 -9.69
N GLY A 413 13.89 8.36 -10.09
CA GLY A 413 14.37 7.23 -10.89
C GLY A 413 15.27 6.24 -10.13
N SER A 414 15.53 6.45 -8.85
CA SER A 414 16.46 5.62 -8.05
C SER A 414 15.92 4.21 -7.74
N ARG A 415 14.62 4.00 -7.85
CA ARG A 415 13.95 2.71 -7.64
C ARG A 415 12.91 2.48 -8.74
N PRO A 416 12.94 1.33 -9.44
CA PRO A 416 11.93 0.96 -10.44
C PRO A 416 10.58 0.67 -9.77
N GLY A 417 9.52 0.64 -10.57
CA GLY A 417 8.26 0.04 -10.16
C GLY A 417 8.47 -1.45 -9.85
N THR A 418 7.88 -1.95 -8.78
CA THR A 418 8.11 -3.34 -8.38
C THR A 418 6.77 -4.07 -8.17
N TYR A 419 6.59 -5.13 -8.95
CA TYR A 419 5.53 -6.11 -8.80
C TYR A 419 6.01 -7.23 -7.88
N TYR A 420 5.51 -7.28 -6.64
CA TYR A 420 5.82 -8.31 -5.68
C TYR A 420 4.86 -9.48 -5.80
N VAL A 421 5.41 -10.71 -5.86
CA VAL A 421 4.65 -11.97 -5.91
C VAL A 421 4.94 -12.83 -4.69
N ASN A 422 3.91 -13.35 -4.05
CA ASN A 422 4.06 -14.22 -2.89
C ASN A 422 4.17 -15.68 -3.33
N LEU A 423 5.40 -16.20 -3.30
CA LEU A 423 5.70 -17.58 -3.71
C LEU A 423 5.93 -18.52 -2.50
N TYR A 424 5.41 -18.16 -1.32
CA TYR A 424 5.49 -19.00 -0.12
C TYR A 424 4.88 -20.39 -0.37
N ASN A 425 3.68 -20.41 -0.94
CA ASN A 425 3.00 -21.63 -1.34
C ASN A 425 2.60 -21.53 -2.83
N LEU A 426 3.27 -22.29 -3.69
CA LEU A 426 2.98 -22.27 -5.14
C LEU A 426 1.58 -22.78 -5.48
N ARG A 427 0.90 -23.50 -4.58
CA ARG A 427 -0.50 -23.91 -4.76
C ARG A 427 -1.50 -22.76 -4.62
N ASP A 428 -1.10 -21.65 -4.03
CA ASP A 428 -1.93 -20.43 -3.97
C ASP A 428 -1.80 -19.59 -5.25
N MET A 429 -0.81 -19.93 -6.15
CA MET A 429 -0.44 -19.15 -7.33
C MET A 429 -0.71 -19.96 -8.61
N SER A 430 -1.98 -20.05 -9.00
CA SER A 430 -2.36 -20.84 -10.16
C SER A 430 -1.94 -20.21 -11.49
N LYS A 431 -1.66 -21.05 -12.50
CA LYS A 431 -1.41 -20.59 -13.89
C LYS A 431 -2.61 -19.87 -14.49
N ASN A 432 -3.82 -20.27 -14.08
CA ASN A 432 -5.05 -19.69 -14.58
C ASN A 432 -5.19 -18.21 -14.24
N GLU A 433 -4.72 -17.81 -13.05
CA GLU A 433 -4.80 -16.43 -12.56
C GLU A 433 -3.59 -15.57 -12.97
N LEU A 434 -2.50 -16.18 -13.46
CA LEU A 434 -1.23 -15.50 -13.69
C LEU A 434 -1.37 -14.31 -14.65
N GLU A 435 -2.05 -14.48 -15.79
CA GLU A 435 -2.25 -13.41 -16.76
C GLU A 435 -2.99 -12.23 -16.14
N ALA A 436 -4.11 -12.48 -15.49
CA ALA A 436 -4.90 -11.44 -14.86
C ALA A 436 -4.15 -10.72 -13.73
N LEU A 437 -3.40 -11.47 -12.91
CA LEU A 437 -2.60 -10.91 -11.84
C LEU A 437 -1.45 -10.04 -12.36
N ALA A 438 -0.74 -10.51 -13.41
CA ALA A 438 0.32 -9.73 -14.04
C ALA A 438 -0.21 -8.44 -14.67
N TYR A 439 -1.42 -8.48 -15.27
CA TYR A 439 -2.05 -7.31 -15.86
C TYR A 439 -2.60 -6.34 -14.81
N HIS A 440 -3.00 -6.83 -13.65
CA HIS A 440 -3.40 -6.00 -12.51
C HIS A 440 -2.22 -5.23 -11.89
N GLU A 441 -1.13 -5.94 -11.57
CA GLU A 441 0.01 -5.39 -10.84
C GLU A 441 1.02 -4.69 -11.78
N GLY A 442 1.21 -5.23 -12.98
CA GLY A 442 2.12 -4.73 -13.99
C GLY A 442 1.44 -3.87 -15.05
N PHE A 443 1.62 -4.26 -16.31
CA PHE A 443 0.98 -3.63 -17.47
C PHE A 443 -0.34 -4.34 -17.84
N PRO A 444 -1.38 -3.57 -18.19
CA PRO A 444 -1.52 -2.11 -18.15
C PRO A 444 -2.06 -1.58 -16.81
N GLY A 445 -1.98 -2.36 -15.73
CA GLY A 445 -2.58 -2.08 -14.42
C GLY A 445 -1.83 -1.08 -13.56
N HIS A 446 -1.52 -1.49 -12.33
CA HIS A 446 -0.94 -0.60 -11.33
C HIS A 446 0.38 0.03 -11.76
N HIS A 447 1.26 -0.71 -12.44
CA HIS A 447 2.53 -0.14 -12.87
C HIS A 447 2.30 1.00 -13.87
N LEU A 448 1.53 0.77 -14.95
CA LEU A 448 1.27 1.82 -15.95
C LEU A 448 0.64 3.05 -15.31
N GLN A 449 -0.42 2.87 -14.52
CA GLN A 449 -1.17 3.97 -13.91
C GLN A 449 -0.32 4.76 -12.91
N ARG A 450 0.42 4.08 -12.01
CA ARG A 450 1.12 4.75 -10.93
C ARG A 450 2.49 5.30 -11.34
N ALA A 451 3.18 4.64 -12.28
CA ALA A 451 4.41 5.18 -12.85
C ALA A 451 4.09 6.45 -13.65
N LEU A 452 3.08 6.38 -14.54
CA LEU A 452 2.62 7.55 -15.29
C LEU A 452 2.22 8.69 -14.35
N GLN A 453 1.41 8.43 -13.31
CA GLN A 453 1.05 9.44 -12.30
C GLN A 453 2.30 10.10 -11.67
N THR A 454 3.34 9.31 -11.37
CA THR A 454 4.59 9.81 -10.78
C THR A 454 5.36 10.70 -11.77
N GLU A 455 5.25 10.42 -13.07
CA GLU A 455 5.93 11.13 -14.16
C GLU A 455 5.17 12.40 -14.64
N LEU A 456 3.90 12.57 -14.31
CA LEU A 456 3.11 13.77 -14.62
C LEU A 456 3.62 14.98 -13.79
N GLY A 457 4.78 15.53 -14.20
CA GLY A 457 5.50 16.59 -13.48
C GLY A 457 4.73 17.89 -13.33
N ASP A 458 3.79 18.18 -14.24
CA ASP A 458 2.97 19.38 -14.23
C ASP A 458 1.80 19.31 -13.22
N LEU A 459 1.48 18.12 -12.70
CA LEU A 459 0.47 17.98 -11.67
C LEU A 459 1.00 18.47 -10.30
N PRO A 460 0.18 19.21 -9.53
CA PRO A 460 0.52 19.55 -8.16
C PRO A 460 0.90 18.34 -7.32
N PRO A 461 1.88 18.44 -6.40
CA PRO A 461 2.37 17.29 -5.63
C PRO A 461 1.29 16.49 -4.90
N PHE A 462 0.24 17.13 -4.37
CA PHE A 462 -0.84 16.43 -3.69
C PHE A 462 -1.66 15.51 -4.61
N ARG A 463 -1.75 15.82 -5.93
CA ARG A 463 -2.35 14.95 -6.97
C ARG A 463 -1.36 13.89 -7.42
N ARG A 464 -0.10 14.29 -7.64
CA ARG A 464 0.98 13.41 -8.12
C ARG A 464 1.28 12.28 -7.13
N PHE A 465 1.23 12.54 -5.82
CA PHE A 465 1.53 11.57 -4.77
C PHE A 465 0.31 11.15 -3.94
N GLY A 466 -0.85 11.70 -4.23
CA GLY A 466 -2.12 11.33 -3.63
C GLY A 466 -2.81 10.16 -4.34
N GLY A 467 -4.06 9.87 -3.94
CA GLY A 467 -4.83 8.84 -4.62
C GLY A 467 -6.23 8.62 -4.08
N PHE A 468 -7.04 8.00 -4.95
CA PHE A 468 -8.39 7.54 -4.63
C PHE A 468 -8.46 6.04 -4.90
N THR A 469 -8.81 5.27 -3.87
CA THR A 469 -8.73 3.80 -3.93
C THR A 469 -9.62 3.22 -5.01
N ALA A 470 -10.84 3.74 -5.21
CA ALA A 470 -11.72 3.27 -6.27
C ALA A 470 -11.16 3.51 -7.67
N TYR A 471 -10.45 4.61 -7.87
CA TYR A 471 -9.78 4.88 -9.14
C TYR A 471 -8.62 3.88 -9.35
N THR A 472 -7.70 3.76 -8.39
CA THR A 472 -6.50 2.94 -8.54
C THR A 472 -6.82 1.45 -8.65
N GLU A 473 -7.66 0.93 -7.76
CA GLU A 473 -8.04 -0.48 -7.74
C GLU A 473 -9.06 -0.82 -8.84
N GLY A 474 -9.93 0.14 -9.16
CA GLY A 474 -10.85 0.03 -10.28
C GLY A 474 -10.10 -0.06 -11.61
N TRP A 475 -9.04 0.73 -11.78
CA TRP A 475 -8.15 0.66 -12.94
C TRP A 475 -7.45 -0.71 -13.03
N GLY A 476 -6.85 -1.21 -11.93
CA GLY A 476 -6.23 -2.54 -11.91
C GLY A 476 -7.20 -3.65 -12.33
N LEU A 477 -8.43 -3.62 -11.81
CA LEU A 477 -9.46 -4.61 -12.17
C LEU A 477 -10.00 -4.41 -13.60
N TYR A 478 -10.09 -3.18 -14.09
CA TYR A 478 -10.39 -2.87 -15.47
C TYR A 478 -9.31 -3.41 -16.42
N SER A 479 -8.06 -3.30 -16.04
CA SER A 479 -6.90 -3.77 -16.82
C SER A 479 -6.91 -5.29 -17.01
N GLU A 480 -7.40 -6.05 -16.02
CA GLU A 480 -7.62 -7.50 -16.15
C GLU A 480 -8.60 -7.81 -17.29
N GLU A 481 -9.69 -7.05 -17.41
CA GLU A 481 -10.68 -7.24 -18.48
C GLU A 481 -10.21 -6.70 -19.82
N LEU A 482 -9.50 -5.57 -19.83
CA LEU A 482 -8.95 -4.96 -21.04
C LEU A 482 -8.02 -5.93 -21.77
N GLY A 483 -7.26 -6.77 -21.05
CA GLY A 483 -6.43 -7.81 -21.63
C GLY A 483 -7.19 -8.74 -22.59
N LYS A 484 -8.49 -8.99 -22.35
CA LYS A 484 -9.34 -9.75 -23.27
C LYS A 484 -9.62 -8.99 -24.57
N ASP A 485 -9.92 -7.70 -24.49
CA ASP A 485 -10.12 -6.85 -25.67
C ASP A 485 -8.83 -6.71 -26.50
N MET A 486 -7.66 -6.79 -25.84
CA MET A 486 -6.33 -6.78 -26.46
C MET A 486 -5.93 -8.12 -27.10
N GLY A 487 -6.76 -9.17 -26.97
CA GLY A 487 -6.55 -10.48 -27.60
C GLY A 487 -5.73 -11.46 -26.75
N PHE A 488 -5.57 -11.20 -25.47
CA PHE A 488 -5.01 -12.13 -24.50
C PHE A 488 -6.08 -13.11 -23.96
N TYR A 489 -5.72 -13.96 -23.00
CA TYR A 489 -6.59 -15.03 -22.47
C TYR A 489 -7.04 -16.01 -23.55
N THR A 490 -6.12 -16.42 -24.43
CA THR A 490 -6.42 -17.35 -25.54
C THR A 490 -6.68 -18.78 -25.05
N ASP A 491 -6.20 -19.14 -23.85
CA ASP A 491 -6.57 -20.38 -23.17
C ASP A 491 -7.87 -20.17 -22.38
N PRO A 492 -8.92 -20.97 -22.58
CA PRO A 492 -10.16 -20.86 -21.81
C PRO A 492 -9.96 -20.94 -20.29
N TYR A 493 -8.97 -21.66 -19.82
CA TYR A 493 -8.65 -21.72 -18.38
C TYR A 493 -8.03 -20.43 -17.87
N SER A 494 -7.28 -19.70 -18.69
CA SER A 494 -6.79 -18.37 -18.35
C SER A 494 -7.93 -17.34 -18.27
N ASP A 495 -8.90 -17.38 -19.22
CA ASP A 495 -10.11 -16.53 -19.14
C ASP A 495 -11.00 -16.90 -17.93
N PHE A 496 -11.06 -18.19 -17.59
CA PHE A 496 -11.72 -18.62 -16.36
C PHE A 496 -11.00 -18.06 -15.11
N GLY A 497 -9.68 -18.03 -15.09
CA GLY A 497 -8.87 -17.45 -14.02
C GLY A 497 -9.10 -15.95 -13.87
N ARG A 498 -9.18 -15.20 -15.01
CA ARG A 498 -9.57 -13.78 -15.03
C ARG A 498 -10.96 -13.58 -14.40
N LEU A 499 -11.95 -14.38 -14.80
CA LEU A 499 -13.27 -14.35 -14.19
C LEU A 499 -13.23 -14.73 -12.71
N GLY A 500 -12.34 -15.64 -12.29
CA GLY A 500 -12.11 -15.98 -10.88
C GLY A 500 -11.61 -14.79 -10.07
N MET A 501 -10.69 -14.01 -10.62
CA MET A 501 -10.22 -12.78 -10.00
C MET A 501 -11.29 -11.69 -9.95
N GLU A 502 -12.08 -11.53 -11.00
CA GLU A 502 -13.22 -10.61 -11.02
C GLU A 502 -14.30 -11.01 -10.01
N LEU A 503 -14.65 -12.30 -9.98
CA LEU A 503 -15.61 -12.88 -9.03
C LEU A 503 -15.20 -12.63 -7.57
N TRP A 504 -13.91 -12.80 -7.29
CA TRP A 504 -13.35 -12.48 -5.98
C TRP A 504 -13.64 -11.03 -5.56
N ARG A 505 -13.50 -10.07 -6.50
CA ARG A 505 -13.77 -8.65 -6.23
C ARG A 505 -15.28 -8.36 -6.13
N ALA A 506 -16.13 -9.06 -6.88
CA ALA A 506 -17.57 -8.99 -6.71
C ALA A 506 -18.02 -9.52 -5.34
N CYS A 507 -17.48 -10.67 -4.92
CA CYS A 507 -17.75 -11.24 -3.60
C CYS A 507 -17.30 -10.32 -2.45
N ARG A 508 -16.26 -9.49 -2.65
CA ARG A 508 -15.83 -8.48 -1.64
C ARG A 508 -16.95 -7.51 -1.29
N LEU A 509 -17.74 -7.07 -2.27
CA LEU A 509 -18.89 -6.18 -2.03
C LEU A 509 -19.90 -6.83 -1.05
N VAL A 510 -20.14 -8.14 -1.24
CA VAL A 510 -21.10 -8.90 -0.43
C VAL A 510 -20.58 -9.16 0.98
N VAL A 511 -19.31 -9.60 1.11
CA VAL A 511 -18.79 -10.01 2.43
C VAL A 511 -18.38 -8.81 3.29
N ASP A 512 -17.81 -7.74 2.72
CA ASP A 512 -17.46 -6.54 3.47
C ASP A 512 -18.70 -5.88 4.07
N THR A 513 -19.73 -5.64 3.26
CA THR A 513 -21.03 -5.12 3.73
C THR A 513 -21.77 -6.12 4.62
N GLY A 514 -21.61 -7.43 4.36
CA GLY A 514 -22.13 -8.50 5.20
C GLY A 514 -21.59 -8.42 6.63
N ILE A 515 -20.27 -8.29 6.78
CA ILE A 515 -19.59 -8.21 8.08
C ILE A 515 -19.94 -6.90 8.79
N HIS A 516 -19.75 -5.76 8.12
CA HIS A 516 -19.76 -4.45 8.77
C HIS A 516 -21.16 -3.81 8.90
N SER A 517 -22.12 -4.20 8.05
CA SER A 517 -23.49 -3.69 8.07
C SER A 517 -24.53 -4.75 8.44
N LYS A 518 -24.39 -5.97 7.93
CA LYS A 518 -25.38 -7.07 8.15
C LYS A 518 -24.99 -8.03 9.28
N ARG A 519 -23.95 -7.71 10.07
CA ARG A 519 -23.50 -8.46 11.25
C ARG A 519 -23.16 -9.92 10.96
N TRP A 520 -22.55 -10.20 9.80
CA TRP A 520 -22.02 -11.53 9.53
C TRP A 520 -20.79 -11.78 10.40
N SER A 521 -20.67 -13.01 10.91
CA SER A 521 -19.43 -13.45 11.54
C SER A 521 -18.37 -13.75 10.48
N ARG A 522 -17.11 -13.80 10.91
CA ARG A 522 -15.96 -14.22 10.12
C ARG A 522 -16.24 -15.56 9.42
N GLU A 523 -16.76 -16.55 10.15
CA GLU A 523 -17.03 -17.89 9.60
C GLU A 523 -18.16 -17.89 8.57
N ARG A 524 -19.16 -17.01 8.70
CA ARG A 524 -20.21 -16.85 7.70
C ARG A 524 -19.63 -16.26 6.40
N ALA A 525 -18.78 -15.27 6.51
CA ALA A 525 -18.14 -14.65 5.37
C ALA A 525 -17.17 -15.63 4.66
N ILE A 526 -16.41 -16.41 5.44
CA ILE A 526 -15.56 -17.48 4.91
C ILE A 526 -16.39 -18.51 4.13
N ARG A 527 -17.50 -18.99 4.71
CA ARG A 527 -18.39 -19.94 4.01
C ARG A 527 -18.91 -19.35 2.70
N TYR A 528 -19.35 -18.08 2.70
CA TYR A 528 -19.83 -17.43 1.49
C TYR A 528 -18.79 -17.47 0.36
N LEU A 529 -17.53 -17.14 0.66
CA LEU A 529 -16.47 -17.20 -0.34
C LEU A 529 -16.15 -18.64 -0.79
N LYS A 530 -16.14 -19.60 0.13
CA LYS A 530 -15.95 -21.04 -0.21
C LYS A 530 -17.02 -21.56 -1.16
N ASP A 531 -18.26 -21.14 -0.96
CA ASP A 531 -19.40 -21.60 -1.75
C ASP A 531 -19.48 -20.91 -3.13
N ASN A 532 -18.83 -19.76 -3.30
CA ASN A 532 -19.00 -18.93 -4.48
C ASN A 532 -17.73 -18.72 -5.31
N THR A 533 -16.54 -19.15 -4.87
CA THR A 533 -15.26 -18.86 -5.56
C THR A 533 -14.36 -20.08 -5.69
N PRO A 534 -13.46 -20.14 -6.70
CA PRO A 534 -12.48 -21.21 -6.84
C PRO A 534 -11.28 -21.11 -5.89
N ASN A 535 -11.19 -20.06 -5.07
CA ASN A 535 -10.02 -19.75 -4.27
C ASN A 535 -9.77 -20.79 -3.16
N PRO A 536 -8.49 -21.09 -2.82
CA PRO A 536 -8.15 -21.99 -1.73
C PRO A 536 -8.54 -21.39 -0.36
N GLU A 537 -8.83 -22.29 0.60
CA GLU A 537 -9.32 -21.89 1.92
C GLU A 537 -8.36 -20.93 2.66
N GLY A 538 -7.04 -21.14 2.52
CA GLY A 538 -6.05 -20.27 3.15
C GLY A 538 -6.15 -18.82 2.66
N ASP A 539 -6.36 -18.60 1.36
CA ASP A 539 -6.56 -17.27 0.79
C ASP A 539 -7.87 -16.65 1.23
N ILE A 540 -8.93 -17.46 1.28
CA ILE A 540 -10.26 -17.02 1.74
C ILE A 540 -10.19 -16.50 3.18
N VAL A 541 -9.53 -17.25 4.07
CA VAL A 541 -9.37 -16.85 5.48
C VAL A 541 -8.59 -15.51 5.57
N LYS A 542 -7.42 -15.43 4.94
CA LYS A 542 -6.59 -14.19 4.91
C LYS A 542 -7.37 -13.00 4.37
N ALA A 543 -8.21 -13.21 3.35
CA ALA A 543 -9.00 -12.14 2.75
C ALA A 543 -10.11 -11.64 3.69
N ILE A 544 -10.88 -12.54 4.29
CA ILE A 544 -11.92 -12.15 5.25
C ILE A 544 -11.30 -11.43 6.45
N GLU A 545 -10.20 -11.93 6.99
CA GLU A 545 -9.46 -11.29 8.07
C GLU A 545 -8.99 -9.88 7.69
N ARG A 546 -8.55 -9.70 6.42
CA ARG A 546 -8.24 -8.36 5.88
C ARG A 546 -9.46 -7.46 5.86
N TYR A 547 -10.62 -7.94 5.40
CA TYR A 547 -11.81 -7.07 5.30
C TYR A 547 -12.29 -6.65 6.67
N ILE A 548 -12.19 -7.51 7.67
CA ILE A 548 -12.52 -7.19 9.06
C ILE A 548 -11.63 -6.06 9.60
N THR A 549 -10.31 -6.11 9.34
CA THR A 549 -9.37 -5.11 9.86
C THR A 549 -9.28 -3.83 9.02
N THR A 550 -9.83 -3.85 7.80
CA THR A 550 -9.81 -2.68 6.89
C THR A 550 -11.19 -2.46 6.27
N PRO A 551 -12.18 -2.03 7.06
CA PRO A 551 -13.58 -1.92 6.65
C PRO A 551 -13.77 -0.99 5.45
N GLY A 552 -14.56 -1.43 4.47
CA GLY A 552 -14.92 -0.65 3.27
C GLY A 552 -13.86 -0.65 2.16
N GLN A 553 -12.59 -0.93 2.44
CA GLN A 553 -11.53 -0.88 1.42
C GLN A 553 -11.76 -1.87 0.27
N ALA A 554 -12.26 -3.05 0.61
CA ALA A 554 -12.47 -4.13 -0.35
C ALA A 554 -13.56 -3.81 -1.38
N THR A 555 -14.45 -2.85 -1.12
CA THR A 555 -15.53 -2.46 -2.04
C THR A 555 -15.05 -1.59 -3.20
N ALA A 556 -13.93 -0.89 -3.03
CA ALA A 556 -13.40 0.06 -4.00
C ALA A 556 -13.10 -0.57 -5.38
N TYR A 557 -12.60 -1.80 -5.41
CA TYR A 557 -12.19 -2.52 -6.62
C TYR A 557 -13.30 -2.63 -7.66
N MET A 558 -14.38 -3.30 -7.29
CA MET A 558 -15.49 -3.55 -8.21
C MET A 558 -16.27 -2.28 -8.51
N ILE A 559 -16.49 -1.40 -7.52
CA ILE A 559 -17.19 -0.13 -7.75
C ILE A 559 -16.40 0.74 -8.74
N GLY A 560 -15.08 0.84 -8.59
CA GLY A 560 -14.23 1.58 -9.52
C GLY A 560 -14.24 0.98 -10.93
N LYS A 561 -14.08 -0.35 -11.05
CA LYS A 561 -14.15 -1.04 -12.34
C LYS A 561 -15.47 -0.78 -13.05
N LEU A 562 -16.58 -0.96 -12.36
CA LEU A 562 -17.91 -0.78 -12.94
C LEU A 562 -18.10 0.64 -13.50
N LYS A 563 -17.60 1.68 -12.80
CA LYS A 563 -17.63 3.05 -13.30
C LYS A 563 -16.77 3.23 -14.55
N ILE A 564 -15.54 2.72 -14.58
CA ILE A 564 -14.68 2.82 -15.77
C ILE A 564 -15.32 2.10 -16.97
N MET A 565 -15.92 0.92 -16.75
CA MET A 565 -16.63 0.17 -17.78
C MET A 565 -17.87 0.90 -18.29
N GLU A 566 -18.64 1.52 -17.40
CA GLU A 566 -19.79 2.38 -17.73
C GLU A 566 -19.35 3.54 -18.63
N LEU A 567 -18.29 4.25 -18.25
CA LEU A 567 -17.75 5.39 -19.00
C LEU A 567 -17.21 4.96 -20.38
N ARG A 568 -16.53 3.80 -20.44
CA ARG A 568 -16.08 3.24 -21.73
C ARG A 568 -17.27 2.88 -22.65
N ALA A 569 -18.31 2.28 -22.09
CA ALA A 569 -19.50 1.94 -22.85
C ALA A 569 -20.24 3.20 -23.35
N MET A 570 -20.31 4.23 -22.51
CA MET A 570 -20.86 5.53 -22.88
C MET A 570 -20.05 6.15 -24.03
N ALA A 571 -18.73 6.22 -23.90
CA ALA A 571 -17.86 6.78 -24.92
C ALA A 571 -17.95 6.02 -26.26
N LYS A 572 -17.94 4.68 -26.23
CA LYS A 572 -18.15 3.86 -27.44
C LYS A 572 -19.50 4.12 -28.12
N LYS A 573 -20.55 4.31 -27.32
CA LYS A 573 -21.89 4.61 -27.86
C LYS A 573 -21.96 5.99 -28.51
N GLU A 574 -21.34 6.98 -27.87
CA GLU A 574 -21.41 8.40 -28.31
C GLU A 574 -20.51 8.69 -29.53
N LEU A 575 -19.35 8.04 -29.62
CA LEU A 575 -18.36 8.25 -30.68
C LEU A 575 -18.48 7.22 -31.83
N GLY A 576 -19.10 6.05 -31.59
CA GLY A 576 -19.26 5.03 -32.64
C GLY A 576 -17.92 4.57 -33.20
N ASP A 577 -17.75 4.70 -34.53
CA ASP A 577 -16.53 4.31 -35.25
C ASP A 577 -15.32 5.22 -34.95
N ASP A 578 -15.55 6.42 -34.41
CA ASP A 578 -14.49 7.38 -34.03
C ASP A 578 -13.93 7.10 -32.63
N PHE A 579 -14.45 6.09 -31.92
CA PHE A 579 -13.90 5.71 -30.60
C PHE A 579 -12.48 5.18 -30.73
N ASP A 580 -11.52 5.85 -30.06
CA ASP A 580 -10.14 5.39 -29.92
C ASP A 580 -9.83 5.04 -28.45
N TYR A 581 -9.31 3.82 -28.22
CA TYR A 581 -8.87 3.40 -26.90
C TYR A 581 -7.77 4.30 -26.33
N ARG A 582 -6.85 4.80 -27.15
CA ARG A 582 -5.75 5.67 -26.71
C ARG A 582 -6.26 6.95 -26.11
N GLY A 583 -7.16 7.63 -26.82
CA GLY A 583 -7.80 8.84 -26.31
C GLY A 583 -8.63 8.61 -25.06
N PHE A 584 -9.38 7.48 -25.00
CA PHE A 584 -10.12 7.12 -23.79
C PHE A 584 -9.20 6.89 -22.58
N HIS A 585 -8.11 6.15 -22.75
CA HIS A 585 -7.18 5.87 -21.66
C HIS A 585 -6.42 7.12 -21.24
N ASP A 586 -6.04 7.99 -22.15
CA ASP A 586 -5.42 9.29 -21.82
C ASP A 586 -6.42 10.18 -21.05
N ALA A 587 -7.70 10.23 -21.42
CA ALA A 587 -8.73 10.94 -20.68
C ALA A 587 -8.94 10.39 -19.26
N VAL A 588 -8.74 9.09 -19.05
CA VAL A 588 -8.80 8.46 -17.72
C VAL A 588 -7.56 8.76 -16.92
N LEU A 589 -6.35 8.67 -17.50
CA LEU A 589 -5.07 8.57 -16.76
C LEU A 589 -4.36 9.91 -16.56
N LEU A 590 -4.40 10.83 -17.54
CA LEU A 590 -3.53 12.01 -17.55
C LEU A 590 -3.91 13.10 -16.52
N SER A 591 -5.13 13.03 -15.99
CA SER A 591 -5.51 13.87 -14.84
C SER A 591 -4.96 13.36 -13.49
N GLY A 592 -4.24 12.23 -13.49
CA GLY A 592 -3.90 11.51 -12.27
C GLY A 592 -5.14 10.91 -11.58
N PRO A 593 -5.01 10.32 -10.38
CA PRO A 593 -6.14 9.76 -9.66
C PRO A 593 -7.14 10.82 -9.25
N VAL A 594 -8.40 10.61 -9.61
CA VAL A 594 -9.53 11.49 -9.29
C VAL A 594 -10.70 10.67 -8.69
N PRO A 595 -11.64 11.29 -7.96
CA PRO A 595 -12.91 10.67 -7.59
C PRO A 595 -13.69 10.23 -8.83
N LEU A 596 -14.59 9.25 -8.67
CA LEU A 596 -15.30 8.65 -9.79
C LEU A 596 -16.28 9.60 -10.51
N ASP A 597 -16.82 10.59 -9.82
CA ASP A 597 -17.64 11.66 -10.40
C ASP A 597 -16.79 12.62 -11.25
N VAL A 598 -15.62 12.99 -10.78
CA VAL A 598 -14.66 13.80 -11.56
C VAL A 598 -14.14 13.01 -12.77
N LEU A 599 -13.91 11.70 -12.63
CA LEU A 599 -13.55 10.83 -13.75
C LEU A 599 -14.63 10.84 -14.84
N GLU A 600 -15.90 10.80 -14.44
CA GLU A 600 -17.04 10.92 -15.36
C GLU A 600 -17.03 12.27 -16.11
N GLU A 601 -16.81 13.38 -15.39
CA GLU A 601 -16.66 14.70 -16.01
C GLU A 601 -15.53 14.73 -17.05
N ASN A 602 -14.35 14.17 -16.72
CA ASN A 602 -13.20 14.17 -17.62
C ASN A 602 -13.46 13.37 -18.89
N VAL A 603 -14.04 12.18 -18.78
CA VAL A 603 -14.38 11.35 -19.93
C VAL A 603 -15.48 11.99 -20.77
N ALA A 604 -16.49 12.61 -20.15
CA ALA A 604 -17.55 13.32 -20.88
C ALA A 604 -16.99 14.50 -21.69
N LYS A 605 -16.06 15.29 -21.09
CA LYS A 605 -15.39 16.39 -21.79
C LYS A 605 -14.58 15.88 -22.99
N TRP A 606 -13.82 14.79 -22.81
CA TRP A 606 -13.09 14.19 -23.92
C TRP A 606 -14.04 13.76 -25.04
N VAL A 607 -15.14 13.08 -24.74
CA VAL A 607 -16.15 12.68 -25.74
C VAL A 607 -16.70 13.89 -26.50
N GLU A 608 -16.99 14.99 -25.82
CA GLU A 608 -17.49 16.22 -26.51
C GLU A 608 -16.39 16.87 -27.37
N SER A 609 -15.10 16.81 -26.97
CA SER A 609 -14.02 17.33 -27.81
C SER A 609 -13.84 16.52 -29.10
N GLU A 610 -13.96 15.18 -29.04
CA GLU A 610 -13.88 14.30 -30.22
C GLU A 610 -15.04 14.52 -31.19
N LYS A 611 -16.26 14.82 -30.71
CA LYS A 611 -17.41 15.15 -31.54
C LYS A 611 -17.30 16.51 -32.24
N GLY A 612 -16.52 17.43 -31.68
CA GLY A 612 -16.35 18.79 -32.19
C GLY A 612 -15.20 18.97 -33.18
N GLY A 613 -14.33 17.97 -33.33
CA GLY A 613 -13.20 17.95 -34.26
C GLY A 613 -13.57 17.23 -35.53
#